data_0a22c6abeec0190ae45461cb1b8b33f9
#
_entry.id   0a22c6abeec0190ae45461cb1b8b33f9
#
_cell.length_a   1.000
_cell.length_b   1.000
_cell.length_c   1.000
_cell.angle_alpha   90.00
_cell.angle_beta   90.00
_cell.angle_gamma   90.00
#
_symmetry.space_group_name_H-M   'P 1'
#
loop_
_entity.id
_entity.type
_entity.pdbx_description
1 polymer ?
#
loop_
_entity_poly.entity_id
_entity_poly.type
_entity_poly.pdbx_seq_one_letter_code
_entity_poly.pdbx_strand_id
1 'polypeptide(L)'
;MEFPPQIGGIASYTYQFASALKPEEVIVLATKHKQAKEFDANCAFKVVRHNFYFPSFIWPRWLKLFWHVFWLARKEKIDIIYLHHVLPVGYVARLIKKFKHAPFLIFSHGTDVLAASRSNWKKNRMRSVVNQAEAIIFNSASLRQRFLRVWPEFQNKSLVLYPCPDNDFYQAPAGEVIDKLKSQYALEGKKVILTIARMDDGKGYPHLVRILPKVLEKVSNLVWLVIGDGPKRESISKEIQKNFLQNVVRYIGIVPHAELKKFYYLADLFVLLTHPDEGREEGLGLVFLESAAAGLPVIAGRSGGVEEAVLNGQTGLVVDIYQGDKIVADSIIELLKNEEYAKTLGMNARMRLESDFKWGNQLKVIGKWI
;
A
#
# COMPACT_ATOMS: atom_id res chain seq x y z
N MET A 1 6.96 6.13 11.45
CA MET A 1 6.95 5.28 12.58
C MET A 1 6.56 3.85 12.21
N GLU A 2 5.68 3.65 11.25
CA GLU A 2 5.56 2.36 10.56
C GLU A 2 6.75 2.23 9.60
N PHE A 3 7.53 1.18 9.80
CA PHE A 3 8.72 0.88 8.99
C PHE A 3 9.01 -0.63 9.09
N PRO A 4 9.51 -1.28 8.03
CA PRO A 4 9.82 -2.70 8.10
C PRO A 4 10.77 -3.05 9.26
N PRO A 5 10.71 -4.28 9.76
CA PRO A 5 9.97 -5.45 9.26
C PRO A 5 8.48 -5.47 9.58
N GLN A 6 7.91 -4.36 10.07
CA GLN A 6 6.46 -4.24 10.23
C GLN A 6 5.79 -4.31 8.85
N ILE A 7 4.79 -5.18 8.71
CA ILE A 7 4.10 -5.44 7.44
C ILE A 7 2.96 -4.43 7.27
N GLY A 8 2.91 -3.78 6.10
CA GLY A 8 1.85 -2.84 5.75
C GLY A 8 2.26 -1.87 4.63
N GLY A 9 1.29 -1.36 3.88
CA GLY A 9 1.54 -0.46 2.75
C GLY A 9 2.30 0.82 3.13
N ILE A 10 2.04 1.39 4.32
CA ILE A 10 2.76 2.57 4.81
C ILE A 10 4.22 2.23 5.10
N ALA A 11 4.48 1.07 5.72
CA ALA A 11 5.84 0.63 6.02
C ALA A 11 6.65 0.40 4.73
N SER A 12 6.06 -0.29 3.75
CA SER A 12 6.67 -0.50 2.42
C SER A 12 6.92 0.82 1.69
N TYR A 13 5.94 1.73 1.67
CA TYR A 13 6.09 3.05 1.06
C TYR A 13 7.24 3.85 1.71
N THR A 14 7.29 3.88 3.05
CA THR A 14 8.33 4.63 3.79
C THR A 14 9.73 4.07 3.49
N TYR A 15 9.85 2.74 3.42
CA TYR A 15 11.10 2.08 3.07
C TYR A 15 11.53 2.41 1.63
N GLN A 16 10.63 2.25 0.67
CA GLN A 16 10.91 2.52 -0.74
C GLN A 16 11.25 3.99 -0.99
N PHE A 17 10.52 4.91 -0.34
CA PHE A 17 10.84 6.34 -0.38
C PHE A 17 12.25 6.63 0.17
N ALA A 18 12.58 6.10 1.35
CA ALA A 18 13.90 6.28 1.93
C ALA A 18 15.01 5.68 1.06
N SER A 19 14.76 4.52 0.44
CA SER A 19 15.71 3.84 -0.47
C SER A 19 15.90 4.57 -1.80
N ALA A 20 14.97 5.44 -2.18
CA ALA A 20 15.05 6.23 -3.41
C ALA A 20 15.83 7.54 -3.25
N LEU A 21 16.17 7.91 -2.02
CA LEU A 21 17.02 9.05 -1.70
C LEU A 21 18.49 8.60 -1.58
N LYS A 22 19.42 9.54 -1.50
CA LYS A 22 20.84 9.22 -1.30
C LYS A 22 21.05 8.63 0.09
N PRO A 23 21.60 7.41 0.21
CA PRO A 23 21.68 6.71 1.49
C PRO A 23 22.40 7.46 2.60
N GLU A 24 23.48 8.18 2.25
CA GLU A 24 24.30 8.97 3.16
C GLU A 24 23.57 10.19 3.73
N GLU A 25 22.52 10.66 3.07
CA GLU A 25 21.72 11.83 3.47
C GLU A 25 20.45 11.43 4.25
N VAL A 26 20.18 10.12 4.42
CA VAL A 26 18.93 9.62 5.01
C VAL A 26 19.14 9.00 6.38
N ILE A 27 18.32 9.44 7.33
CA ILE A 27 18.17 8.79 8.64
C ILE A 27 16.70 8.49 8.89
N VAL A 28 16.38 7.22 9.04
CA VAL A 28 15.02 6.78 9.37
C VAL A 28 14.86 6.60 10.87
N LEU A 29 13.85 7.27 11.45
CA LEU A 29 13.50 7.10 12.84
C LEU A 29 12.24 6.21 12.96
N ALA A 30 12.42 4.98 13.45
CA ALA A 30 11.39 3.95 13.50
C ALA A 30 11.15 3.40 14.91
N THR A 31 10.00 2.76 15.13
CA THR A 31 9.70 2.09 16.40
C THR A 31 10.54 0.81 16.57
N LYS A 32 10.82 0.42 17.82
CA LYS A 32 11.47 -0.85 18.12
C LYS A 32 10.62 -2.03 17.64
N HIS A 33 11.27 -3.03 17.04
CA HIS A 33 10.65 -4.28 16.61
C HIS A 33 11.60 -5.44 16.90
N LYS A 34 11.07 -6.61 17.25
CA LYS A 34 11.89 -7.77 17.67
C LYS A 34 12.85 -8.24 16.55
N GLN A 35 12.38 -8.25 15.31
CA GLN A 35 13.12 -8.70 14.12
C GLN A 35 13.85 -7.56 13.38
N ALA A 36 13.98 -6.38 14.00
CA ALA A 36 14.52 -5.21 13.30
C ALA A 36 16.01 -5.29 13.01
N LYS A 37 16.80 -5.98 13.85
CA LYS A 37 18.27 -5.96 13.78
C LYS A 37 18.80 -6.47 12.42
N GLU A 38 18.26 -7.57 11.95
CA GLU A 38 18.64 -8.15 10.66
C GLU A 38 18.19 -7.28 9.50
N PHE A 39 16.95 -6.77 9.54
CA PHE A 39 16.43 -5.88 8.51
C PHE A 39 17.25 -4.59 8.41
N ASP A 40 17.53 -3.95 9.55
CA ASP A 40 18.25 -2.69 9.60
C ASP A 40 19.71 -2.82 9.12
N ALA A 41 20.33 -3.98 9.34
CA ALA A 41 21.70 -4.26 8.85
C ALA A 41 21.77 -4.33 7.31
N ASN A 42 20.67 -4.63 6.63
CA ASN A 42 20.58 -4.69 5.18
C ASN A 42 20.11 -3.36 4.54
N CYS A 43 19.78 -2.33 5.34
CA CYS A 43 19.44 -1.01 4.82
C CYS A 43 20.70 -0.26 4.39
N ALA A 44 20.67 0.37 3.21
CA ALA A 44 21.78 1.21 2.74
C ALA A 44 21.93 2.52 3.54
N PHE A 45 20.88 2.95 4.25
CA PHE A 45 20.82 4.17 5.05
C PHE A 45 20.70 3.88 6.55
N LYS A 46 20.94 4.89 7.37
CA LYS A 46 20.91 4.75 8.82
C LYS A 46 19.49 4.61 9.37
N VAL A 47 19.24 3.55 10.16
CA VAL A 47 17.97 3.34 10.87
C VAL A 47 18.20 3.47 12.38
N VAL A 48 17.41 4.31 13.02
CA VAL A 48 17.46 4.55 14.47
C VAL A 48 16.11 4.15 15.07
N ARG A 49 16.15 3.23 16.06
CA ARG A 49 14.91 2.68 16.64
C ARG A 49 14.76 3.00 18.12
N HIS A 50 13.60 3.55 18.47
CA HIS A 50 13.23 3.88 19.84
C HIS A 50 11.77 3.59 20.15
N ASN A 51 11.46 3.50 21.45
CA ASN A 51 10.08 3.60 21.94
C ASN A 51 9.73 5.07 22.10
N PHE A 52 8.78 5.59 21.32
CA PHE A 52 8.53 7.02 21.19
C PHE A 52 7.51 7.61 22.15
N TYR A 53 6.82 6.77 22.90
CA TYR A 53 5.78 7.22 23.82
C TYR A 53 6.16 6.93 25.27
N PHE A 54 5.92 7.90 26.12
CA PHE A 54 5.93 7.67 27.59
C PHE A 54 4.79 6.74 27.98
N PRO A 55 4.89 6.07 29.15
CA PRO A 55 3.77 5.37 29.77
C PRO A 55 2.53 6.27 29.90
N SER A 56 1.35 5.68 30.07
CA SER A 56 0.06 6.41 30.04
C SER A 56 -0.10 7.49 31.12
N PHE A 57 0.62 7.36 32.24
CA PHE A 57 0.60 8.31 33.35
C PHE A 57 1.42 9.59 33.08
N ILE A 58 2.25 9.64 32.01
CA ILE A 58 3.00 10.83 31.59
C ILE A 58 2.36 11.44 30.36
N TRP A 59 1.86 12.66 30.49
CA TRP A 59 1.21 13.38 29.39
C TRP A 59 1.91 14.73 29.13
N PRO A 60 2.07 15.14 27.85
CA PRO A 60 1.72 14.40 26.64
C PRO A 60 2.75 13.31 26.29
N ARG A 61 2.27 12.10 26.01
CA ARG A 61 3.11 10.92 25.78
C ARG A 61 4.13 11.08 24.64
N TRP A 62 3.79 11.86 23.63
CA TRP A 62 4.64 12.13 22.47
C TRP A 62 5.85 13.05 22.78
N LEU A 63 5.95 13.61 23.97
CA LEU A 63 7.10 14.43 24.37
C LEU A 63 8.41 13.62 24.36
N LYS A 64 8.33 12.29 24.58
CA LYS A 64 9.48 11.40 24.42
C LYS A 64 10.01 11.40 22.99
N LEU A 65 9.12 11.36 21.99
CA LEU A 65 9.49 11.48 20.58
C LEU A 65 10.18 12.83 20.30
N PHE A 66 9.67 13.93 20.89
CA PHE A 66 10.29 15.23 20.72
C PHE A 66 11.78 15.21 21.14
N TRP A 67 12.10 14.65 22.29
CA TRP A 67 13.48 14.56 22.75
C TRP A 67 14.36 13.73 21.82
N HIS A 68 13.87 12.60 21.32
CA HIS A 68 14.64 11.80 20.37
C HIS A 68 14.88 12.55 19.06
N VAL A 69 13.88 13.20 18.50
CA VAL A 69 14.03 13.97 17.26
C VAL A 69 14.92 15.20 17.48
N PHE A 70 14.76 15.90 18.60
CA PHE A 70 15.55 17.08 18.94
C PHE A 70 17.06 16.77 19.05
N TRP A 71 17.40 15.70 19.78
CA TRP A 71 18.81 15.29 19.92
C TRP A 71 19.38 14.75 18.60
N LEU A 72 18.58 14.00 17.84
CA LEU A 72 18.98 13.51 16.53
C LEU A 72 19.21 14.68 15.57
N ALA A 73 18.28 15.63 15.49
CA ALA A 73 18.41 16.81 14.64
C ALA A 73 19.61 17.69 15.02
N ARG A 74 19.98 17.70 16.32
CA ARG A 74 21.19 18.42 16.78
C ARG A 74 22.47 17.71 16.39
N LYS A 75 22.51 16.38 16.56
CA LYS A 75 23.71 15.56 16.35
C LYS A 75 24.05 15.41 14.88
N GLU A 76 23.05 15.16 14.05
CA GLU A 76 23.21 14.79 12.63
C GLU A 76 22.96 15.99 11.68
N LYS A 77 22.76 17.20 12.21
CA LYS A 77 22.54 18.43 11.41
C LYS A 77 21.44 18.26 10.35
N ILE A 78 20.25 17.83 10.78
CA ILE A 78 19.11 17.53 9.90
C ILE A 78 18.60 18.81 9.22
N ASP A 79 18.57 18.82 7.89
CA ASP A 79 18.12 19.93 7.07
C ASP A 79 16.59 19.92 6.87
N ILE A 80 15.98 18.73 6.78
CA ILE A 80 14.55 18.57 6.56
C ILE A 80 13.99 17.32 7.24
N ILE A 81 12.71 17.33 7.60
CA ILE A 81 12.02 16.20 8.23
C ILE A 81 10.84 15.75 7.37
N TYR A 82 10.81 14.47 7.02
CA TYR A 82 9.68 13.83 6.33
C TYR A 82 8.81 13.08 7.35
N LEU A 83 7.53 13.43 7.44
CA LEU A 83 6.59 12.84 8.38
C LEU A 83 5.60 11.94 7.64
N HIS A 84 5.57 10.66 7.97
CA HIS A 84 4.60 9.72 7.38
C HIS A 84 3.30 9.57 8.21
N HIS A 85 3.04 10.50 9.12
CA HIS A 85 1.78 10.68 9.86
C HIS A 85 1.64 12.13 10.28
N VAL A 86 0.42 12.66 10.26
CA VAL A 86 0.19 14.06 10.64
C VAL A 86 0.18 14.23 12.16
N LEU A 87 -0.59 13.44 12.88
CA LEU A 87 -0.72 13.52 14.34
C LEU A 87 -0.35 12.20 15.01
N PRO A 88 0.35 12.22 16.14
CA PRO A 88 0.85 13.38 16.89
C PRO A 88 2.22 13.90 16.43
N VAL A 89 2.85 13.28 15.43
CA VAL A 89 4.24 13.56 14.98
C VAL A 89 4.41 15.00 14.51
N GLY A 90 3.37 15.57 13.90
CA GLY A 90 3.37 16.96 13.45
C GLY A 90 3.53 17.98 14.58
N TYR A 91 3.10 17.67 15.81
CA TYR A 91 3.40 18.55 16.95
C TYR A 91 4.89 18.62 17.24
N VAL A 92 5.56 17.46 17.13
CA VAL A 92 7.01 17.37 17.31
C VAL A 92 7.73 18.15 16.23
N ALA A 93 7.37 17.96 14.96
CA ALA A 93 7.99 18.68 13.83
C ALA A 93 7.84 20.19 13.94
N ARG A 94 6.67 20.69 14.37
CA ARG A 94 6.46 22.11 14.63
C ARG A 94 7.41 22.69 15.70
N LEU A 95 7.60 21.95 16.78
CA LEU A 95 8.55 22.36 17.84
C LEU A 95 9.99 22.31 17.31
N ILE A 96 10.38 21.29 16.58
CA ILE A 96 11.71 21.19 15.97
C ILE A 96 11.94 22.35 14.99
N LYS A 97 10.97 22.67 14.11
CA LYS A 97 11.05 23.82 13.21
C LYS A 97 11.30 25.11 13.98
N LYS A 98 10.59 25.31 15.11
CA LYS A 98 10.77 26.49 15.96
C LYS A 98 12.16 26.59 16.60
N PHE A 99 12.71 25.46 17.07
CA PHE A 99 13.97 25.46 17.84
C PHE A 99 15.22 25.21 16.98
N LYS A 100 15.08 24.54 15.83
CA LYS A 100 16.18 24.11 14.97
C LYS A 100 16.10 24.66 13.55
N HIS A 101 15.03 25.37 13.21
CA HIS A 101 14.75 25.88 11.87
C HIS A 101 14.69 24.80 10.78
N ALA A 102 14.55 23.49 11.15
CA ALA A 102 14.40 22.42 10.21
C ALA A 102 12.95 22.40 9.65
N PRO A 103 12.76 22.65 8.36
CA PRO A 103 11.46 22.54 7.70
C PRO A 103 10.96 21.10 7.70
N PHE A 104 9.68 20.90 7.42
CA PHE A 104 9.13 19.56 7.35
C PHE A 104 8.06 19.40 6.26
N LEU A 105 8.03 18.22 5.67
CA LEU A 105 6.99 17.74 4.75
C LEU A 105 6.13 16.69 5.45
N ILE A 106 4.86 16.65 5.07
CA ILE A 106 3.90 15.67 5.60
C ILE A 106 3.52 14.71 4.48
N PHE A 107 3.64 13.41 4.70
CA PHE A 107 3.12 12.36 3.84
C PHE A 107 1.86 11.78 4.48
N SER A 108 0.73 11.94 3.83
CA SER A 108 -0.56 11.44 4.28
C SER A 108 -0.96 10.19 3.51
N HIS A 109 -1.38 9.16 4.27
CA HIS A 109 -1.77 7.86 3.74
C HIS A 109 -3.29 7.60 3.86
N GLY A 110 -4.09 8.62 4.21
CA GLY A 110 -5.54 8.60 4.20
C GLY A 110 -6.22 8.38 5.55
N THR A 111 -5.71 7.49 6.40
CA THR A 111 -6.29 7.23 7.73
C THR A 111 -6.23 8.44 8.65
N ASP A 112 -5.21 9.26 8.54
CA ASP A 112 -5.02 10.49 9.28
C ASP A 112 -6.00 11.58 8.84
N VAL A 113 -6.27 11.73 7.53
CA VAL A 113 -7.28 12.64 6.98
C VAL A 113 -8.66 12.25 7.49
N LEU A 114 -9.03 10.98 7.38
CA LEU A 114 -10.31 10.47 7.86
C LEU A 114 -10.47 10.68 9.37
N ALA A 115 -9.45 10.37 10.15
CA ALA A 115 -9.47 10.55 11.61
C ALA A 115 -9.58 12.04 12.00
N ALA A 116 -8.91 12.93 11.27
CA ALA A 116 -8.96 14.36 11.52
C ALA A 116 -10.29 15.00 11.11
N SER A 117 -10.97 14.48 10.08
CA SER A 117 -12.24 15.01 9.61
C SER A 117 -13.42 14.76 10.56
N ARG A 118 -13.29 13.82 11.53
CA ARG A 118 -14.38 13.41 12.42
C ARG A 118 -14.75 14.42 13.53
N SER A 119 -13.93 15.41 13.82
CA SER A 119 -14.25 16.43 14.84
C SER A 119 -13.60 17.77 14.54
N ASN A 120 -14.26 18.87 14.91
CA ASN A 120 -13.76 20.23 14.70
C ASN A 120 -12.43 20.46 15.43
N TRP A 121 -12.24 19.90 16.61
CA TRP A 121 -10.99 19.99 17.35
C TRP A 121 -9.83 19.36 16.55
N LYS A 122 -10.02 18.14 16.01
CA LYS A 122 -9.01 17.46 15.19
C LYS A 122 -8.77 18.19 13.87
N LYS A 123 -9.84 18.72 13.23
CA LYS A 123 -9.72 19.54 12.02
C LYS A 123 -8.80 20.75 12.25
N ASN A 124 -9.01 21.47 13.36
CA ASN A 124 -8.19 22.62 13.70
C ASN A 124 -6.74 22.25 14.03
N ARG A 125 -6.52 21.09 14.68
CA ARG A 125 -5.16 20.58 14.94
C ARG A 125 -4.45 20.22 13.65
N MET A 126 -5.13 19.52 12.74
CA MET A 126 -4.62 19.20 11.40
C MET A 126 -4.25 20.49 10.65
N ARG A 127 -5.18 21.45 10.55
CA ARG A 127 -4.97 22.77 9.95
C ARG A 127 -3.72 23.45 10.51
N SER A 128 -3.57 23.48 11.83
CA SER A 128 -2.45 24.12 12.50
C SER A 128 -1.09 23.46 12.19
N VAL A 129 -1.05 22.15 11.99
CA VAL A 129 0.18 21.42 11.61
C VAL A 129 0.50 21.66 10.15
N VAL A 130 -0.49 21.47 9.24
CA VAL A 130 -0.29 21.62 7.79
C VAL A 130 0.08 23.06 7.42
N ASN A 131 -0.47 24.04 8.14
CA ASN A 131 -0.14 25.45 7.91
C ASN A 131 1.37 25.75 8.08
N GLN A 132 2.05 25.05 8.97
CA GLN A 132 3.49 25.22 9.22
C GLN A 132 4.39 24.28 8.41
N ALA A 133 3.81 23.24 7.79
CA ALA A 133 4.54 22.38 6.85
C ALA A 133 4.89 23.13 5.56
N GLU A 134 5.95 22.75 4.90
CA GLU A 134 6.31 23.23 3.56
C GLU A 134 5.31 22.72 2.52
N ALA A 135 4.96 21.44 2.61
CA ALA A 135 3.93 20.80 1.81
C ALA A 135 3.27 19.62 2.56
N ILE A 136 2.08 19.23 2.09
CA ILE A 136 1.45 17.96 2.41
C ILE A 136 1.35 17.13 1.13
N ILE A 137 1.81 15.89 1.20
CA ILE A 137 1.99 14.98 0.08
C ILE A 137 1.03 13.80 0.24
N PHE A 138 0.35 13.45 -0.82
CA PHE A 138 -0.62 12.37 -0.88
C PHE A 138 -0.15 11.29 -1.85
N ASN A 139 -0.45 10.04 -1.55
CA ASN A 139 -0.13 8.89 -2.39
C ASN A 139 -1.10 8.72 -3.57
N SER A 140 -2.12 9.58 -3.70
CA SER A 140 -3.05 9.62 -4.84
C SER A 140 -3.73 10.98 -4.97
N ALA A 141 -4.19 11.31 -6.17
CA ALA A 141 -4.99 12.50 -6.44
C ALA A 141 -6.37 12.41 -5.76
N SER A 142 -6.96 11.22 -5.71
CA SER A 142 -8.21 10.96 -5.00
C SER A 142 -8.10 11.34 -3.52
N LEU A 143 -7.05 10.89 -2.84
CA LEU A 143 -6.82 11.23 -1.43
C LEU A 143 -6.57 12.73 -1.25
N ARG A 144 -5.81 13.37 -2.16
CA ARG A 144 -5.62 14.82 -2.17
C ARG A 144 -6.96 15.56 -2.31
N GLN A 145 -7.83 15.15 -3.21
CA GLN A 145 -9.14 15.75 -3.39
C GLN A 145 -10.02 15.61 -2.14
N ARG A 146 -10.02 14.42 -1.50
CA ARG A 146 -10.72 14.19 -0.23
C ARG A 146 -10.23 15.12 0.87
N PHE A 147 -8.93 15.34 0.97
CA PHE A 147 -8.34 16.31 1.89
C PHE A 147 -8.82 17.72 1.58
N LEU A 148 -8.75 18.15 0.32
CA LEU A 148 -9.11 19.50 -0.11
C LEU A 148 -10.62 19.83 0.03
N ARG A 149 -11.50 18.81 0.03
CA ARG A 149 -12.93 19.03 0.39
C ARG A 149 -13.11 19.51 1.83
N VAL A 150 -12.18 19.21 2.72
CA VAL A 150 -12.25 19.60 4.13
C VAL A 150 -11.37 20.83 4.42
N TRP A 151 -10.25 20.97 3.73
CA TRP A 151 -9.25 22.04 3.90
C TRP A 151 -8.84 22.64 2.54
N PRO A 152 -9.74 23.33 1.84
CA PRO A 152 -9.48 23.88 0.49
C PRO A 152 -8.34 24.91 0.48
N GLU A 153 -8.08 25.58 1.60
CA GLU A 153 -7.01 26.57 1.75
C GLU A 153 -5.61 26.02 1.52
N PHE A 154 -5.41 24.70 1.55
CA PHE A 154 -4.11 24.06 1.33
C PHE A 154 -3.87 23.57 -0.10
N GLN A 155 -4.67 23.99 -1.07
CA GLN A 155 -4.54 23.58 -2.47
C GLN A 155 -3.11 23.78 -3.00
N ASN A 156 -2.49 24.93 -2.75
CA ASN A 156 -1.14 25.27 -3.22
C ASN A 156 -0.01 24.58 -2.45
N LYS A 157 -0.32 23.99 -1.29
CA LYS A 157 0.63 23.20 -0.48
C LYS A 157 0.45 21.70 -0.61
N SER A 158 -0.58 21.24 -1.32
CA SER A 158 -0.90 19.82 -1.46
C SER A 158 -0.37 19.27 -2.77
N LEU A 159 0.46 18.23 -2.68
CA LEU A 159 1.11 17.57 -3.80
C LEU A 159 0.71 16.09 -3.86
N VAL A 160 0.84 15.48 -5.03
CA VAL A 160 0.69 14.04 -5.20
C VAL A 160 2.06 13.47 -5.54
N LEU A 161 2.46 12.44 -4.80
CA LEU A 161 3.65 11.66 -5.05
C LEU A 161 3.26 10.19 -4.93
N TYR A 162 3.16 9.54 -6.08
CA TYR A 162 2.73 8.15 -6.14
C TYR A 162 3.78 7.21 -5.55
N PRO A 163 3.37 6.14 -4.84
CA PRO A 163 4.27 5.04 -4.51
C PRO A 163 4.75 4.35 -5.79
N CYS A 164 5.95 3.81 -5.73
CA CYS A 164 6.50 3.00 -6.81
C CYS A 164 6.78 1.60 -6.26
N PRO A 165 6.58 0.53 -7.02
CA PRO A 165 6.97 -0.80 -6.61
C PRO A 165 8.51 -0.91 -6.54
N ASP A 166 8.98 -1.89 -5.78
CA ASP A 166 10.41 -2.22 -5.76
C ASP A 166 10.87 -2.71 -7.14
N ASN A 167 12.08 -2.33 -7.55
CA ASN A 167 12.67 -2.74 -8.82
C ASN A 167 12.78 -4.27 -8.98
N ASP A 168 12.84 -4.99 -7.86
CA ASP A 168 12.88 -6.45 -7.86
C ASP A 168 11.62 -7.10 -8.46
N PHE A 169 10.46 -6.43 -8.38
CA PHE A 169 9.21 -6.93 -8.96
C PHE A 169 9.21 -6.95 -10.50
N TYR A 170 10.11 -6.22 -11.16
CA TYR A 170 10.25 -6.26 -12.62
C TYR A 170 11.04 -7.48 -13.12
N GLN A 171 11.69 -8.22 -12.21
CA GLN A 171 12.56 -9.35 -12.54
C GLN A 171 11.83 -10.66 -12.27
N ALA A 172 11.59 -11.44 -13.32
CA ALA A 172 11.01 -12.77 -13.18
C ALA A 172 11.90 -13.67 -12.32
N PRO A 173 11.33 -14.43 -11.37
CA PRO A 173 12.04 -15.47 -10.68
C PRO A 173 12.52 -16.56 -11.65
N ALA A 174 13.54 -17.34 -11.25
CA ALA A 174 13.94 -18.53 -12.01
C ALA A 174 12.77 -19.51 -12.16
N GLY A 175 12.67 -20.17 -13.32
CA GLY A 175 11.57 -21.11 -13.61
C GLY A 175 11.40 -22.18 -12.55
N GLU A 176 12.50 -22.74 -12.04
CA GLU A 176 12.50 -23.74 -10.95
C GLU A 176 11.78 -23.26 -9.69
N VAL A 177 11.87 -21.96 -9.36
CA VAL A 177 11.16 -21.38 -8.20
C VAL A 177 9.66 -21.40 -8.44
N ILE A 178 9.22 -21.10 -9.66
CA ILE A 178 7.80 -21.12 -10.04
C ILE A 178 7.29 -22.57 -10.06
N ASP A 179 8.04 -23.48 -10.64
CA ASP A 179 7.65 -24.91 -10.71
C ASP A 179 7.57 -25.54 -9.31
N LYS A 180 8.51 -25.22 -8.44
CA LYS A 180 8.44 -25.62 -7.02
C LYS A 180 7.19 -25.12 -6.32
N LEU A 181 6.79 -23.87 -6.58
CA LEU A 181 5.56 -23.32 -6.00
C LEU A 181 4.32 -23.98 -6.59
N LYS A 182 4.29 -24.27 -7.90
CA LYS A 182 3.18 -25.00 -8.52
C LYS A 182 2.99 -26.36 -7.85
N SER A 183 4.06 -27.12 -7.70
CA SER A 183 4.00 -28.42 -7.00
C SER A 183 3.61 -28.29 -5.53
N GLN A 184 4.17 -27.32 -4.82
CA GLN A 184 3.88 -27.08 -3.40
C GLN A 184 2.40 -26.81 -3.14
N TYR A 185 1.73 -26.09 -4.04
CA TYR A 185 0.32 -25.68 -3.88
C TYR A 185 -0.65 -26.44 -4.79
N ALA A 186 -0.18 -27.52 -5.49
CA ALA A 186 -0.92 -28.33 -6.43
C ALA A 186 -1.64 -27.49 -7.52
N LEU A 187 -0.83 -26.70 -8.25
CA LEU A 187 -1.29 -25.73 -9.26
C LEU A 187 -1.04 -26.18 -10.71
N GLU A 188 -0.48 -27.38 -10.92
CA GLU A 188 -0.24 -27.93 -12.26
C GLU A 188 -1.57 -28.00 -13.05
N GLY A 189 -1.60 -27.38 -14.23
CA GLY A 189 -2.79 -27.35 -15.10
C GLY A 189 -3.95 -26.51 -14.54
N LYS A 190 -3.73 -25.72 -13.50
CA LYS A 190 -4.74 -24.84 -12.90
C LYS A 190 -4.65 -23.43 -13.48
N LYS A 191 -5.79 -22.74 -13.53
CA LYS A 191 -5.86 -21.27 -13.66
C LYS A 191 -5.81 -20.66 -12.25
N VAL A 192 -4.89 -19.73 -12.04
CA VAL A 192 -4.57 -19.21 -10.71
C VAL A 192 -5.00 -17.75 -10.56
N ILE A 193 -5.97 -17.49 -9.70
CA ILE A 193 -6.27 -16.15 -9.19
C ILE A 193 -5.40 -15.89 -7.95
N LEU A 194 -4.80 -14.71 -7.87
CA LEU A 194 -4.02 -14.24 -6.72
C LEU A 194 -4.72 -13.05 -6.07
N THR A 195 -4.83 -13.08 -4.75
CA THR A 195 -5.20 -11.93 -3.92
C THR A 195 -4.17 -11.72 -2.83
N ILE A 196 -3.59 -10.52 -2.76
CA ILE A 196 -2.65 -10.11 -1.72
C ILE A 196 -3.21 -8.89 -1.02
N ALA A 197 -3.72 -9.06 0.18
CA ALA A 197 -4.24 -7.96 0.99
C ALA A 197 -4.42 -8.36 2.45
N ARG A 198 -4.49 -7.36 3.35
CA ARG A 198 -4.95 -7.60 4.70
C ARG A 198 -6.40 -8.11 4.67
N MET A 199 -6.71 -9.13 5.44
CA MET A 199 -8.08 -9.65 5.59
C MET A 199 -8.91 -8.71 6.48
N ASP A 200 -9.44 -7.66 5.88
CA ASP A 200 -10.18 -6.59 6.54
C ASP A 200 -11.40 -6.18 5.69
N ASP A 201 -12.29 -5.40 6.26
CA ASP A 201 -13.41 -4.80 5.52
C ASP A 201 -12.89 -3.89 4.40
N GLY A 202 -13.68 -3.73 3.34
CA GLY A 202 -13.28 -2.94 2.17
C GLY A 202 -12.29 -3.62 1.21
N LYS A 203 -11.83 -4.86 1.49
CA LYS A 203 -10.93 -5.63 0.61
C LYS A 203 -11.63 -6.63 -0.31
N GLY A 204 -12.95 -6.77 -0.17
CA GLY A 204 -13.81 -7.50 -1.10
C GLY A 204 -13.74 -9.02 -1.04
N TYR A 205 -13.15 -9.61 -0.01
CA TYR A 205 -13.11 -11.07 0.15
C TYR A 205 -14.49 -11.73 0.13
N PRO A 206 -15.51 -11.25 0.87
CA PRO A 206 -16.85 -11.84 0.83
C PRO A 206 -17.50 -11.79 -0.57
N HIS A 207 -17.21 -10.71 -1.34
CA HIS A 207 -17.70 -10.57 -2.69
C HIS A 207 -17.08 -11.62 -3.61
N LEU A 208 -15.77 -11.82 -3.54
CA LEU A 208 -15.08 -12.82 -4.36
C LEU A 208 -15.55 -14.24 -3.99
N VAL A 209 -15.70 -14.58 -2.69
CA VAL A 209 -16.24 -15.87 -2.24
C VAL A 209 -17.64 -16.14 -2.86
N ARG A 210 -18.50 -15.14 -2.88
CA ARG A 210 -19.86 -15.25 -3.45
C ARG A 210 -19.86 -15.43 -4.97
N ILE A 211 -18.87 -14.86 -5.66
CA ILE A 211 -18.78 -14.84 -7.12
C ILE A 211 -18.11 -16.11 -7.66
N LEU A 212 -17.15 -16.67 -6.95
CA LEU A 212 -16.34 -17.81 -7.40
C LEU A 212 -17.15 -19.02 -7.86
N PRO A 213 -18.29 -19.43 -7.25
CA PRO A 213 -19.09 -20.55 -7.77
C PRO A 213 -19.50 -20.36 -9.24
N LYS A 214 -19.89 -19.13 -9.64
CA LYS A 214 -20.26 -18.81 -11.03
C LYS A 214 -19.04 -18.87 -11.98
N VAL A 215 -17.87 -18.48 -11.50
CA VAL A 215 -16.63 -18.58 -12.27
C VAL A 215 -16.26 -20.04 -12.50
N LEU A 216 -16.39 -20.89 -11.47
CA LEU A 216 -16.09 -22.32 -11.54
C LEU A 216 -16.95 -23.09 -12.54
N GLU A 217 -18.19 -22.67 -12.79
CA GLU A 217 -19.03 -23.23 -13.86
C GLU A 217 -18.39 -23.11 -15.26
N LYS A 218 -17.55 -22.11 -15.47
CA LYS A 218 -16.91 -21.79 -16.75
C LYS A 218 -15.41 -22.08 -16.78
N VAL A 219 -14.75 -22.09 -15.62
CA VAL A 219 -13.32 -22.34 -15.42
C VAL A 219 -13.15 -23.33 -14.25
N SER A 220 -13.43 -24.61 -14.52
CA SER A 220 -13.50 -25.68 -13.49
C SER A 220 -12.14 -26.00 -12.86
N ASN A 221 -11.01 -25.69 -13.52
CA ASN A 221 -9.65 -25.88 -13.03
C ASN A 221 -9.08 -24.67 -12.25
N LEU A 222 -9.95 -23.80 -11.75
CA LEU A 222 -9.56 -22.60 -11.01
C LEU A 222 -9.01 -22.92 -9.62
N VAL A 223 -7.96 -22.18 -9.22
CA VAL A 223 -7.48 -22.07 -7.83
C VAL A 223 -7.36 -20.60 -7.44
N TRP A 224 -7.74 -20.27 -6.24
CA TRP A 224 -7.59 -18.95 -5.65
C TRP A 224 -6.52 -18.98 -4.56
N LEU A 225 -5.37 -18.34 -4.81
CA LEU A 225 -4.31 -18.13 -3.83
C LEU A 225 -4.60 -16.86 -3.02
N VAL A 226 -4.58 -16.98 -1.70
CA VAL A 226 -4.83 -15.88 -0.76
C VAL A 226 -3.61 -15.66 0.12
N ILE A 227 -3.01 -14.46 -0.01
CA ILE A 227 -1.85 -14.03 0.79
C ILE A 227 -2.28 -12.85 1.67
N GLY A 228 -1.99 -12.94 2.93
CA GLY A 228 -2.28 -11.95 3.95
C GLY A 228 -2.96 -12.54 5.17
N ASP A 229 -3.21 -11.71 6.17
CA ASP A 229 -3.93 -12.07 7.39
C ASP A 229 -4.69 -10.84 7.89
N GLY A 230 -5.59 -11.00 8.85
CA GLY A 230 -6.33 -9.87 9.41
C GLY A 230 -7.52 -10.27 10.27
N PRO A 231 -8.22 -9.29 10.85
CA PRO A 231 -9.30 -9.53 11.80
C PRO A 231 -10.49 -10.30 11.21
N LYS A 232 -10.64 -10.30 9.89
CA LYS A 232 -11.75 -10.98 9.18
C LYS A 232 -11.41 -12.40 8.69
N ARG A 233 -10.21 -12.91 8.97
CA ARG A 233 -9.77 -14.24 8.52
C ARG A 233 -10.76 -15.34 8.87
N GLU A 234 -11.21 -15.37 10.13
CA GLU A 234 -12.12 -16.44 10.58
C GLU A 234 -13.49 -16.36 9.89
N SER A 235 -14.05 -15.15 9.73
CA SER A 235 -15.33 -14.96 9.03
C SER A 235 -15.23 -15.31 7.54
N ILE A 236 -14.14 -14.93 6.88
CA ILE A 236 -13.87 -15.29 5.47
C ILE A 236 -13.73 -16.80 5.31
N SER A 237 -13.02 -17.48 6.24
CA SER A 237 -12.90 -18.94 6.22
C SER A 237 -14.26 -19.65 6.35
N LYS A 238 -15.16 -19.16 7.21
CA LYS A 238 -16.52 -19.68 7.34
C LYS A 238 -17.33 -19.51 6.06
N GLU A 239 -17.21 -18.36 5.40
CA GLU A 239 -17.87 -18.11 4.11
C GLU A 239 -17.33 -19.02 2.98
N ILE A 240 -16.01 -19.26 2.95
CA ILE A 240 -15.39 -20.22 2.02
C ILE A 240 -15.98 -21.62 2.21
N GLN A 241 -16.11 -22.08 3.47
CA GLN A 241 -16.69 -23.40 3.79
C GLN A 241 -18.17 -23.46 3.39
N LYS A 242 -18.96 -22.42 3.71
CA LYS A 242 -20.38 -22.33 3.39
C LYS A 242 -20.66 -22.40 1.87
N ASN A 243 -19.72 -21.87 1.06
CA ASN A 243 -19.81 -21.89 -0.40
C ASN A 243 -19.07 -23.09 -1.03
N PHE A 244 -18.64 -24.10 -0.26
CA PHE A 244 -17.94 -25.30 -0.72
C PHE A 244 -16.65 -25.02 -1.52
N LEU A 245 -15.94 -23.94 -1.20
CA LEU A 245 -14.72 -23.48 -1.90
C LEU A 245 -13.41 -23.95 -1.27
N GLN A 246 -13.43 -24.79 -0.23
CA GLN A 246 -12.22 -25.23 0.48
C GLN A 246 -11.22 -25.97 -0.40
N ASN A 247 -11.67 -26.60 -1.48
CA ASN A 247 -10.83 -27.27 -2.49
C ASN A 247 -10.30 -26.30 -3.57
N VAL A 248 -10.85 -25.11 -3.65
CA VAL A 248 -10.47 -24.06 -4.62
C VAL A 248 -9.50 -23.06 -4.01
N VAL A 249 -9.67 -22.73 -2.73
CA VAL A 249 -8.88 -21.71 -2.03
C VAL A 249 -7.62 -22.33 -1.43
N ARG A 250 -6.48 -21.66 -1.64
CA ARG A 250 -5.20 -21.95 -0.98
C ARG A 250 -4.81 -20.73 -0.14
N TYR A 251 -4.98 -20.84 1.16
CA TYR A 251 -4.54 -19.81 2.11
C TYR A 251 -3.05 -19.98 2.42
N ILE A 252 -2.25 -18.97 2.06
CA ILE A 252 -0.79 -18.99 2.23
C ILE A 252 -0.38 -18.36 3.56
N GLY A 253 -1.20 -17.44 4.09
CA GLY A 253 -0.84 -16.66 5.27
C GLY A 253 0.00 -15.42 4.93
N ILE A 254 0.78 -14.96 5.90
CA ILE A 254 1.66 -13.80 5.75
C ILE A 254 2.94 -14.21 5.04
N VAL A 255 3.29 -13.49 3.99
CA VAL A 255 4.52 -13.66 3.21
C VAL A 255 5.36 -12.39 3.33
N PRO A 256 6.68 -12.47 3.58
CA PRO A 256 7.57 -11.31 3.54
C PRO A 256 7.50 -10.60 2.18
N HIS A 257 7.57 -9.27 2.17
CA HIS A 257 7.40 -8.47 0.95
C HIS A 257 8.36 -8.87 -0.19
N ALA A 258 9.62 -9.11 0.13
CA ALA A 258 10.63 -9.55 -0.84
C ALA A 258 10.29 -10.90 -1.52
N GLU A 259 9.46 -11.73 -0.89
CA GLU A 259 9.05 -13.03 -1.40
C GLU A 259 7.74 -12.98 -2.21
N LEU A 260 7.05 -11.83 -2.24
CA LEU A 260 5.75 -11.70 -2.92
C LEU A 260 5.87 -11.81 -4.43
N LYS A 261 6.97 -11.35 -5.04
CA LYS A 261 7.13 -11.31 -6.50
C LYS A 261 6.87 -12.68 -7.15
N LYS A 262 7.33 -13.77 -6.56
CA LYS A 262 7.14 -15.11 -7.12
C LYS A 262 5.68 -15.53 -7.28
N PHE A 263 4.79 -15.00 -6.44
CA PHE A 263 3.35 -15.26 -6.53
C PHE A 263 2.69 -14.43 -7.64
N TYR A 264 3.16 -13.20 -7.88
CA TYR A 264 2.70 -12.42 -9.03
C TYR A 264 3.08 -13.06 -10.36
N TYR A 265 4.27 -13.65 -10.47
CA TYR A 265 4.72 -14.37 -11.68
C TYR A 265 4.12 -15.79 -11.83
N LEU A 266 3.62 -16.35 -10.73
CA LEU A 266 2.95 -17.66 -10.71
C LEU A 266 1.50 -17.58 -11.21
N ALA A 267 0.81 -16.48 -10.93
CA ALA A 267 -0.62 -16.33 -11.14
C ALA A 267 -0.97 -15.96 -12.59
N ASP A 268 -2.22 -16.29 -13.00
CA ASP A 268 -2.79 -15.87 -14.28
C ASP A 268 -3.55 -14.55 -14.18
N LEU A 269 -4.07 -14.22 -12.98
CA LEU A 269 -4.91 -13.04 -12.75
C LEU A 269 -4.77 -12.55 -11.30
N PHE A 270 -4.57 -11.25 -11.11
CA PHE A 270 -4.65 -10.62 -9.81
C PHE A 270 -6.06 -10.04 -9.60
N VAL A 271 -6.73 -10.41 -8.51
CA VAL A 271 -8.07 -9.91 -8.17
C VAL A 271 -8.08 -9.34 -6.77
N LEU A 272 -8.47 -8.08 -6.63
CA LEU A 272 -8.71 -7.45 -5.34
C LEU A 272 -9.90 -6.48 -5.46
N LEU A 273 -11.05 -6.89 -4.96
CA LEU A 273 -12.33 -6.19 -5.10
C LEU A 273 -12.52 -5.11 -4.01
N THR A 274 -11.54 -4.20 -3.92
CA THR A 274 -11.62 -3.08 -2.98
C THR A 274 -12.90 -2.26 -3.19
N HIS A 275 -13.48 -1.78 -2.10
CA HIS A 275 -14.66 -0.94 -2.14
C HIS A 275 -14.67 0.04 -0.98
N PRO A 276 -15.40 1.16 -1.06
CA PRO A 276 -15.57 2.07 0.06
C PRO A 276 -16.24 1.35 1.24
N ASP A 277 -15.69 1.53 2.44
CA ASP A 277 -16.21 0.96 3.68
C ASP A 277 -16.11 1.97 4.83
N GLU A 278 -17.23 2.39 5.40
CA GLU A 278 -17.31 3.37 6.48
C GLU A 278 -16.45 4.65 6.25
N GLY A 279 -16.39 5.12 5.00
CA GLY A 279 -15.58 6.27 4.58
C GLY A 279 -14.09 5.97 4.44
N ARG A 280 -13.67 4.72 4.63
CA ARG A 280 -12.35 4.23 4.26
C ARG A 280 -12.36 3.86 2.78
N GLU A 281 -11.34 4.23 2.06
CA GLU A 281 -11.14 3.92 0.66
C GLU A 281 -9.69 3.50 0.42
N GLU A 282 -9.44 2.80 -0.68
CA GLU A 282 -8.08 2.47 -1.07
C GLU A 282 -7.27 3.74 -1.37
N GLY A 283 -6.07 3.84 -0.83
CA GLY A 283 -5.19 4.99 -1.09
C GLY A 283 -4.81 5.08 -2.56
N LEU A 284 -4.11 4.07 -3.03
CA LEU A 284 -3.76 3.82 -4.43
C LEU A 284 -3.78 2.31 -4.72
N GLY A 285 -3.30 1.50 -3.76
CA GLY A 285 -3.13 0.06 -3.89
C GLY A 285 -1.79 -0.32 -4.50
N LEU A 286 -0.73 -0.30 -3.68
CA LEU A 286 0.63 -0.68 -4.11
C LEU A 286 0.67 -2.07 -4.75
N VAL A 287 -0.16 -3.01 -4.29
CA VAL A 287 -0.28 -4.37 -4.86
C VAL A 287 -0.71 -4.40 -6.33
N PHE A 288 -1.45 -3.39 -6.80
CA PHE A 288 -1.79 -3.25 -8.22
C PHE A 288 -0.57 -2.86 -9.04
N LEU A 289 0.30 -2.00 -8.50
CA LEU A 289 1.56 -1.62 -9.14
C LEU A 289 2.56 -2.78 -9.12
N GLU A 290 2.60 -3.57 -8.06
CA GLU A 290 3.41 -4.78 -7.97
C GLU A 290 2.95 -5.84 -8.99
N SER A 291 1.65 -6.02 -9.16
CA SER A 291 1.07 -6.87 -10.20
C SER A 291 1.45 -6.38 -11.61
N ALA A 292 1.34 -5.06 -11.84
CA ALA A 292 1.73 -4.44 -13.10
C ALA A 292 3.22 -4.62 -13.41
N ALA A 293 4.11 -4.56 -12.40
CA ALA A 293 5.55 -4.80 -12.58
C ALA A 293 5.84 -6.22 -13.08
N ALA A 294 5.06 -7.20 -12.63
CA ALA A 294 5.13 -8.58 -13.12
C ALA A 294 4.43 -8.79 -14.48
N GLY A 295 3.73 -7.78 -15.00
CA GLY A 295 2.91 -7.93 -16.21
C GLY A 295 1.64 -8.78 -15.99
N LEU A 296 1.23 -8.98 -14.75
CA LEU A 296 0.05 -9.76 -14.40
C LEU A 296 -1.21 -8.90 -14.57
N PRO A 297 -2.23 -9.35 -15.34
CA PRO A 297 -3.48 -8.63 -15.51
C PRO A 297 -4.22 -8.48 -14.16
N VAL A 298 -4.97 -7.38 -14.03
CA VAL A 298 -5.63 -7.00 -12.78
C VAL A 298 -7.13 -6.84 -12.98
N ILE A 299 -7.92 -7.36 -12.02
CA ILE A 299 -9.29 -6.89 -11.75
C ILE A 299 -9.30 -6.22 -10.38
N ALA A 300 -9.60 -4.94 -10.37
CA ALA A 300 -9.64 -4.12 -9.18
C ALA A 300 -11.07 -3.64 -8.90
N GLY A 301 -11.48 -3.66 -7.64
CA GLY A 301 -12.74 -3.02 -7.24
C GLY A 301 -12.59 -1.49 -7.16
N ARG A 302 -13.61 -0.76 -7.57
CA ARG A 302 -13.61 0.71 -7.60
C ARG A 302 -13.61 1.28 -6.18
N SER A 303 -12.50 1.93 -5.79
CA SER A 303 -12.34 2.54 -4.47
C SER A 303 -11.21 3.56 -4.47
N GLY A 304 -11.48 4.77 -4.05
CA GLY A 304 -10.45 5.80 -3.83
C GLY A 304 -9.53 6.04 -5.03
N GLY A 305 -8.23 5.81 -4.85
CA GLY A 305 -7.19 6.01 -5.87
C GLY A 305 -6.96 4.83 -6.81
N VAL A 306 -7.77 3.77 -6.79
CA VAL A 306 -7.57 2.57 -7.63
C VAL A 306 -7.53 2.91 -9.11
N GLU A 307 -8.41 3.80 -9.59
CA GLU A 307 -8.46 4.20 -11.01
C GLU A 307 -7.24 5.02 -11.45
N GLU A 308 -6.41 5.46 -10.51
CA GLU A 308 -5.10 6.05 -10.78
C GLU A 308 -4.01 4.99 -10.98
N ALA A 309 -4.12 3.85 -10.30
CA ALA A 309 -3.21 2.71 -10.46
C ALA A 309 -3.59 1.83 -11.66
N VAL A 310 -4.89 1.59 -11.87
CA VAL A 310 -5.43 0.70 -12.90
C VAL A 310 -6.36 1.49 -13.82
N LEU A 311 -5.98 1.67 -15.08
CA LEU A 311 -6.82 2.29 -16.11
C LEU A 311 -7.76 1.25 -16.69
N ASN A 312 -9.07 1.42 -16.45
CA ASN A 312 -10.09 0.47 -16.89
C ASN A 312 -10.05 0.21 -18.40
N GLY A 313 -9.99 -1.06 -18.79
CA GLY A 313 -9.91 -1.51 -20.19
C GLY A 313 -8.58 -1.25 -20.88
N GLN A 314 -7.60 -0.62 -20.21
CA GLN A 314 -6.29 -0.32 -20.78
C GLN A 314 -5.16 -1.05 -20.08
N THR A 315 -5.10 -0.99 -18.72
CA THR A 315 -4.06 -1.62 -17.92
C THR A 315 -4.61 -2.63 -16.90
N GLY A 316 -5.87 -2.95 -17.00
CA GLY A 316 -6.64 -3.86 -16.16
C GLY A 316 -8.12 -3.55 -16.26
N LEU A 317 -8.93 -4.23 -15.48
CA LEU A 317 -10.36 -3.95 -15.36
C LEU A 317 -10.67 -3.37 -13.98
N VAL A 318 -11.45 -2.29 -13.96
CA VAL A 318 -11.98 -1.71 -12.71
C VAL A 318 -13.47 -1.98 -12.66
N VAL A 319 -13.90 -2.74 -11.67
CA VAL A 319 -15.28 -3.16 -11.48
C VAL A 319 -15.92 -2.48 -10.28
N ASP A 320 -17.19 -2.12 -10.42
CA ASP A 320 -17.99 -1.68 -9.29
C ASP A 320 -18.77 -2.88 -8.75
N ILE A 321 -18.42 -3.33 -7.57
CA ILE A 321 -19.03 -4.51 -6.95
C ILE A 321 -20.54 -4.34 -6.65
N TYR A 322 -21.03 -3.11 -6.61
CA TYR A 322 -22.43 -2.79 -6.37
C TYR A 322 -23.29 -2.87 -7.64
N GLN A 323 -22.67 -2.97 -8.83
CA GLN A 323 -23.38 -3.16 -10.10
C GLN A 323 -23.81 -4.60 -10.35
N GLY A 324 -23.44 -5.52 -9.45
CA GLY A 324 -23.89 -6.91 -9.46
C GLY A 324 -22.78 -7.94 -9.71
N ASP A 325 -22.96 -9.10 -9.09
CA ASP A 325 -21.97 -10.19 -9.11
C ASP A 325 -21.67 -10.72 -10.52
N LYS A 326 -22.66 -10.64 -11.44
CA LYS A 326 -22.51 -11.13 -12.81
C LYS A 326 -21.39 -10.38 -13.56
N ILE A 327 -21.34 -9.04 -13.45
CA ILE A 327 -20.33 -8.22 -14.13
C ILE A 327 -18.93 -8.63 -13.69
N VAL A 328 -18.74 -8.81 -12.38
CA VAL A 328 -17.44 -9.21 -11.83
C VAL A 328 -17.07 -10.64 -12.24
N ALA A 329 -18.03 -11.58 -12.20
CA ALA A 329 -17.82 -12.96 -12.64
C ALA A 329 -17.43 -13.01 -14.14
N ASP A 330 -18.16 -12.30 -14.99
CA ASP A 330 -17.92 -12.25 -16.43
C ASP A 330 -16.51 -11.66 -16.73
N SER A 331 -16.11 -10.59 -16.03
CA SER A 331 -14.76 -10.02 -16.14
C SER A 331 -13.66 -11.02 -15.77
N ILE A 332 -13.85 -11.78 -14.69
CA ILE A 332 -12.90 -12.82 -14.26
C ILE A 332 -12.82 -13.94 -15.33
N ILE A 333 -13.98 -14.42 -15.80
CA ILE A 333 -14.05 -15.46 -16.82
C ILE A 333 -13.38 -15.00 -18.13
N GLU A 334 -13.64 -13.76 -18.53
CA GLU A 334 -13.06 -13.17 -19.75
C GLU A 334 -11.54 -13.20 -19.69
N LEU A 335 -10.93 -12.66 -18.62
CA LEU A 335 -9.46 -12.59 -18.53
C LEU A 335 -8.81 -13.96 -18.33
N LEU A 336 -9.50 -14.94 -17.71
CA LEU A 336 -8.97 -16.29 -17.57
C LEU A 336 -9.05 -17.12 -18.86
N LYS A 337 -9.99 -16.80 -19.77
CA LYS A 337 -10.18 -17.51 -21.03
C LYS A 337 -9.55 -16.82 -22.24
N ASN A 338 -9.51 -15.48 -22.24
CA ASN A 338 -8.92 -14.70 -23.32
C ASN A 338 -7.48 -14.29 -22.92
N GLU A 339 -6.53 -15.22 -23.13
CA GLU A 339 -5.15 -15.03 -22.75
C GLU A 339 -4.48 -13.85 -23.49
N GLU A 340 -4.85 -13.59 -24.74
CA GLU A 340 -4.31 -12.49 -25.55
C GLU A 340 -4.72 -11.14 -24.95
N TYR A 341 -5.99 -10.98 -24.62
CA TYR A 341 -6.50 -9.76 -23.97
C TYR A 341 -5.90 -9.56 -22.58
N ALA A 342 -5.86 -10.59 -21.76
CA ALA A 342 -5.26 -10.57 -20.44
C ALA A 342 -3.78 -10.16 -20.50
N LYS A 343 -3.01 -10.76 -21.43
CA LYS A 343 -1.60 -10.42 -21.66
C LYS A 343 -1.42 -8.98 -22.15
N THR A 344 -2.29 -8.51 -23.03
CA THR A 344 -2.26 -7.12 -23.52
C THR A 344 -2.45 -6.14 -22.36
N LEU A 345 -3.44 -6.35 -21.48
CA LEU A 345 -3.66 -5.51 -20.30
C LEU A 345 -2.44 -5.52 -19.36
N GLY A 346 -1.87 -6.70 -19.09
CA GLY A 346 -0.67 -6.83 -18.24
C GLY A 346 0.56 -6.13 -18.81
N MET A 347 0.81 -6.25 -20.12
CA MET A 347 1.90 -5.54 -20.80
C MET A 347 1.71 -4.02 -20.78
N ASN A 348 0.51 -3.55 -21.06
CA ASN A 348 0.19 -2.12 -20.99
C ASN A 348 0.37 -1.56 -19.57
N ALA A 349 -0.05 -2.34 -18.55
CA ALA A 349 0.16 -1.99 -17.15
C ALA A 349 1.65 -1.83 -16.83
N ARG A 350 2.47 -2.77 -17.26
CA ARG A 350 3.91 -2.73 -17.06
C ARG A 350 4.57 -1.55 -17.78
N MET A 351 4.22 -1.29 -19.04
CA MET A 351 4.74 -0.14 -19.79
C MET A 351 4.40 1.19 -19.11
N ARG A 352 3.14 1.34 -18.67
CA ARG A 352 2.71 2.54 -17.94
C ARG A 352 3.46 2.70 -16.61
N LEU A 353 3.67 1.60 -15.90
CA LEU A 353 4.41 1.61 -14.64
C LEU A 353 5.85 2.11 -14.85
N GLU A 354 6.50 1.69 -15.93
CA GLU A 354 7.85 2.11 -16.29
C GLU A 354 7.95 3.60 -16.67
N SER A 355 6.87 4.21 -17.18
CA SER A 355 6.83 5.65 -17.46
C SER A 355 6.45 6.49 -16.24
N ASP A 356 5.40 6.10 -15.52
CA ASP A 356 4.73 6.98 -14.56
C ASP A 356 5.14 6.71 -13.10
N PHE A 357 5.44 5.45 -12.74
CA PHE A 357 5.63 5.03 -11.35
C PHE A 357 7.08 4.64 -11.03
N LYS A 358 8.03 5.49 -11.44
CA LYS A 358 9.45 5.38 -11.06
C LYS A 358 9.84 6.48 -10.08
N TRP A 359 10.57 6.11 -9.05
CA TRP A 359 11.04 7.05 -8.03
C TRP A 359 11.77 8.26 -8.62
N GLY A 360 12.60 8.06 -9.66
CA GLY A 360 13.30 9.16 -10.34
C GLY A 360 12.37 10.21 -10.96
N ASN A 361 11.14 9.83 -11.36
CA ASN A 361 10.12 10.77 -11.83
C ASN A 361 9.30 11.33 -10.67
N GLN A 362 8.91 10.50 -9.72
CA GLN A 362 8.09 10.91 -8.59
C GLN A 362 8.81 11.89 -7.68
N LEU A 363 10.10 11.71 -7.42
CA LEU A 363 10.89 12.61 -6.57
C LEU A 363 11.03 14.03 -7.14
N LYS A 364 10.87 14.23 -8.45
CA LYS A 364 10.86 15.57 -9.07
C LYS A 364 9.78 16.47 -8.47
N VAL A 365 8.66 15.90 -7.99
CA VAL A 365 7.56 16.63 -7.33
C VAL A 365 8.04 17.36 -6.07
N ILE A 366 9.01 16.78 -5.38
CA ILE A 366 9.58 17.34 -4.14
C ILE A 366 11.04 17.78 -4.30
N GLY A 367 11.54 17.91 -5.53
CA GLY A 367 12.95 18.14 -5.85
C GLY A 367 13.60 19.34 -5.18
N LYS A 368 12.80 20.36 -4.82
CA LYS A 368 13.33 21.52 -4.07
C LYS A 368 13.60 21.25 -2.58
N TRP A 369 13.29 20.04 -2.10
CA TRP A 369 13.45 19.63 -0.70
C TRP A 369 14.27 18.34 -0.53
N ILE A 370 14.91 17.87 -1.61
CA ILE A 370 15.85 16.73 -1.62
C ILE A 370 17.18 17.14 -2.23
#